data_44937e2b31fe76276b30185cb2b84d97
#
_entry.id   44937e2b31fe76276b30185cb2b84d97
#
_cell.length_a   1.000
_cell.length_b   1.000
_cell.length_c   1.000
_cell.angle_alpha   90.00
_cell.angle_beta   90.00
_cell.angle_gamma   90.00
#
_symmetry.space_group_name_H-M   'P 1'
#
loop_
_entity.id
_entity.type
_entity.pdbx_description
1 polymer ?
#
loop_
_entity_poly.entity_id
_entity_poly.type
_entity_poly.pdbx_seq_one_letter_code
_entity_poly.pdbx_strand_id
1 'polypeptide(L)'
;MRKIEKPWGYEEIWAETNKYLGKILTILPGHRLSLQYHEEKEETIYVLEGQLLVWLSEDESNKLILNKGATFHVEPGSIHRFGSPKGNQLTRLIEVSSPEIDDVIRLKDDYKR
;
A
#
# COMPACT_ATOMS: atom_id res chain seq x y z
N MET A 1 -0.01 18.93 4.89
CA MET A 1 -0.29 17.48 4.71
C MET A 1 -1.70 17.32 4.13
N ARG A 2 -1.85 16.52 3.10
CA ARG A 2 -3.14 16.31 2.44
C ARG A 2 -3.63 14.90 2.74
N LYS A 3 -4.87 14.76 3.22
CA LYS A 3 -5.48 13.48 3.57
C LYS A 3 -6.50 13.08 2.50
N ILE A 4 -6.42 11.83 2.03
CA ILE A 4 -7.34 11.27 1.06
C ILE A 4 -8.00 10.03 1.67
N GLU A 5 -9.34 10.06 1.79
CA GLU A 5 -10.10 8.91 2.26
C GLU A 5 -10.15 7.81 1.19
N LYS A 6 -10.00 6.58 1.64
CA LYS A 6 -10.05 5.38 0.80
C LYS A 6 -11.01 4.36 1.40
N PRO A 7 -11.56 3.42 0.60
CA PRO A 7 -12.45 2.38 1.15
C PRO A 7 -11.81 1.54 2.25
N TRP A 8 -10.49 1.36 2.22
CA TRP A 8 -9.74 0.52 3.16
C TRP A 8 -9.13 1.31 4.32
N GLY A 9 -9.26 2.63 4.34
CA GLY A 9 -8.65 3.50 5.35
C GLY A 9 -8.38 4.88 4.79
N TYR A 10 -7.12 5.34 4.86
CA TYR A 10 -6.78 6.66 4.29
C TYR A 10 -5.30 6.80 4.02
N GLU A 11 -4.97 7.79 3.18
CA GLU A 11 -3.60 8.19 2.87
C GLU A 11 -3.36 9.61 3.35
N GLU A 12 -2.18 9.86 3.85
CA GLU A 12 -1.71 11.21 4.16
C GLU A 12 -0.47 11.47 3.32
N ILE A 13 -0.53 12.50 2.46
CA ILE A 13 0.59 12.87 1.60
C ILE A 13 1.39 13.93 2.34
N TRP A 14 2.58 13.57 2.80
CA TRP A 14 3.43 14.45 3.60
C TRP A 14 4.58 15.05 2.81
N ALA A 15 4.86 14.53 1.62
CA ALA A 15 5.88 15.08 0.71
C ALA A 15 5.43 14.85 -0.73
N GLU A 16 5.47 15.93 -1.53
CA GLU A 16 5.10 15.83 -2.94
C GLU A 16 5.89 16.87 -3.73
N THR A 17 6.76 16.40 -4.62
CA THR A 17 7.54 17.25 -5.52
C THR A 17 7.50 16.61 -6.91
N ASN A 18 8.10 17.25 -7.89
CA ASN A 18 8.23 16.68 -9.23
C ASN A 18 9.24 15.52 -9.30
N LYS A 19 9.88 15.18 -8.19
CA LYS A 19 10.92 14.13 -8.13
C LYS A 19 10.55 12.98 -7.22
N TYR A 20 9.73 13.21 -6.21
CA TYR A 20 9.38 12.16 -5.25
C TYR A 20 8.03 12.41 -4.58
N LEU A 21 7.52 11.35 -3.96
CA LEU A 21 6.26 11.35 -3.23
C LEU A 21 6.46 10.62 -1.90
N GLY A 22 5.93 11.19 -0.83
CA GLY A 22 5.92 10.55 0.49
C GLY A 22 4.51 10.47 1.02
N LYS A 23 4.11 9.28 1.48
CA LYS A 23 2.78 9.03 2.03
C LYS A 23 2.86 8.24 3.33
N ILE A 24 1.83 8.39 4.16
CA ILE A 24 1.52 7.45 5.22
C ILE A 24 0.19 6.83 4.86
N LEU A 25 0.15 5.51 4.73
CA LEU A 25 -1.07 4.75 4.50
C LEU A 25 -1.53 4.15 5.82
N THR A 26 -2.81 4.35 6.16
CA THR A 26 -3.44 3.72 7.31
C THR A 26 -4.49 2.74 6.80
N ILE A 27 -4.27 1.44 7.05
CA ILE A 27 -5.16 0.38 6.61
C ILE A 27 -5.91 -0.15 7.82
N LEU A 28 -7.24 -0.08 7.77
CA LEU A 28 -8.09 -0.54 8.86
C LEU A 28 -8.03 -2.07 9.01
N PRO A 29 -8.21 -2.61 10.23
CA PRO A 29 -8.14 -4.05 10.45
C PRO A 29 -9.06 -4.83 9.48
N GLY A 30 -8.51 -5.87 8.85
CA GLY A 30 -9.24 -6.71 7.91
C GLY A 30 -9.49 -6.13 6.54
N HIS A 31 -9.03 -4.91 6.27
CA HIS A 31 -9.15 -4.27 4.95
C HIS A 31 -7.87 -4.43 4.15
N ARG A 32 -7.99 -4.23 2.84
CA ARG A 32 -6.84 -4.34 1.94
C ARG A 32 -7.03 -3.45 0.70
N LEU A 33 -5.92 -3.06 0.10
CA LEU A 33 -5.90 -2.34 -1.16
C LEU A 33 -6.27 -3.31 -2.30
N SER A 34 -6.38 -2.78 -3.52
CA SER A 34 -6.54 -3.61 -4.70
C SER A 34 -5.28 -4.43 -5.00
N LEU A 35 -5.44 -5.53 -5.71
CA LEU A 35 -4.34 -6.20 -6.37
C LEU A 35 -4.01 -5.37 -7.60
N GLN A 36 -2.80 -4.85 -7.68
CA GLN A 36 -2.46 -3.78 -8.62
C GLN A 36 -1.02 -3.83 -9.06
N TYR A 37 -0.69 -3.04 -10.07
CA TYR A 37 0.68 -2.72 -10.43
C TYR A 37 0.76 -1.27 -10.92
N HIS A 38 1.97 -0.74 -10.96
CA HIS A 38 2.27 0.58 -11.50
C HIS A 38 3.14 0.42 -12.74
N GLU A 39 2.89 1.21 -13.77
CA GLU A 39 3.66 1.10 -15.01
C GLU A 39 5.05 1.74 -14.89
N GLU A 40 5.13 2.89 -14.22
CA GLU A 40 6.37 3.65 -14.07
C GLU A 40 6.76 3.90 -12.63
N LYS A 41 5.78 3.99 -11.73
CA LYS A 41 6.00 4.30 -10.33
C LYS A 41 6.79 3.19 -9.64
N GLU A 42 7.82 3.60 -8.95
CA GLU A 42 8.62 2.73 -8.07
C GLU A 42 8.42 3.19 -6.63
N GLU A 43 8.26 2.26 -5.71
CA GLU A 43 8.01 2.61 -4.31
C GLU A 43 8.73 1.68 -3.35
N THR A 44 9.03 2.19 -2.16
CA THR A 44 9.49 1.40 -1.03
C THR A 44 8.62 1.75 0.16
N ILE A 45 8.16 0.73 0.87
CA ILE A 45 7.36 0.92 2.08
C ILE A 45 8.13 0.47 3.32
N TYR A 46 7.78 1.06 4.45
CA TYR A 46 8.27 0.73 5.77
C TYR A 46 7.08 0.51 6.68
N VAL A 47 7.02 -0.62 7.38
CA VAL A 47 5.91 -0.92 8.29
C VAL A 47 6.11 -0.14 9.59
N LEU A 48 5.28 0.88 9.80
CA LEU A 48 5.38 1.78 10.96
C LEU A 48 4.64 1.25 12.17
N GLU A 49 3.45 0.67 11.98
CA GLU A 49 2.60 0.09 13.02
C GLU A 49 1.90 -1.16 12.54
N GLY A 50 1.69 -2.11 13.44
CA GLY A 50 0.96 -3.34 13.15
C GLY A 50 1.74 -4.31 12.29
N GLN A 51 1.01 -5.15 11.58
CA GLN A 51 1.56 -6.10 10.62
C GLN A 51 1.00 -5.81 9.25
N LEU A 52 1.82 -6.00 8.22
CA LEU A 52 1.42 -5.84 6.83
C LEU A 52 1.30 -7.20 6.17
N LEU A 53 0.16 -7.45 5.53
CA LEU A 53 -0.01 -8.58 4.64
C LEU A 53 0.34 -8.13 3.22
N VAL A 54 1.13 -8.94 2.50
CA VAL A 54 1.52 -8.65 1.12
C VAL A 54 1.21 -9.85 0.24
N TRP A 55 0.37 -9.64 -0.77
CA TRP A 55 0.11 -10.63 -1.83
C TRP A 55 0.83 -10.19 -3.08
N LEU A 56 1.48 -11.12 -3.76
CA LEU A 56 2.23 -10.85 -4.99
C LEU A 56 1.56 -11.47 -6.22
N SER A 57 0.41 -12.10 -6.05
CA SER A 57 -0.35 -12.75 -7.11
C SER A 57 -1.82 -12.84 -6.71
N GLU A 58 -2.62 -13.44 -7.59
CA GLU A 58 -4.04 -13.71 -7.33
C GLU A 58 -4.25 -14.84 -6.32
N ASP A 59 -3.23 -15.64 -6.01
CA ASP A 59 -3.33 -16.71 -5.03
C ASP A 59 -3.39 -16.13 -3.62
N GLU A 60 -4.59 -16.03 -3.07
CA GLU A 60 -4.82 -15.40 -1.77
C GLU A 60 -4.27 -16.22 -0.60
N SER A 61 -3.96 -17.48 -0.81
CA SER A 61 -3.34 -18.33 0.23
C SER A 61 -1.84 -18.08 0.37
N ASN A 62 -1.23 -17.45 -0.64
CA ASN A 62 0.22 -17.19 -0.67
C ASN A 62 0.49 -15.73 -0.39
N LYS A 63 0.74 -15.43 0.89
CA LYS A 63 1.01 -14.06 1.33
C LYS A 63 2.21 -14.02 2.26
N LEU A 64 2.88 -12.86 2.23
CA LEU A 64 3.92 -12.53 3.19
C LEU A 64 3.29 -11.78 4.36
N ILE A 65 3.87 -11.97 5.55
CA ILE A 65 3.52 -11.20 6.74
C ILE A 65 4.76 -10.43 7.17
N LEU A 66 4.66 -9.10 7.12
CA LEU A 66 5.77 -8.23 7.49
C LEU A 66 5.46 -7.55 8.81
N ASN A 67 6.39 -7.63 9.74
CA ASN A 67 6.24 -7.02 11.05
C ASN A 67 6.73 -5.57 11.06
N LYS A 68 6.37 -4.85 12.10
CA LYS A 68 6.83 -3.48 12.35
C LYS A 68 8.35 -3.40 12.16
N GLY A 69 8.80 -2.40 11.40
CA GLY A 69 10.21 -2.19 11.08
C GLY A 69 10.67 -2.85 9.78
N ALA A 70 9.86 -3.73 9.19
CA ALA A 70 10.19 -4.36 7.91
C ALA A 70 10.01 -3.36 6.76
N THR A 71 10.76 -3.57 5.69
CA THR A 71 10.67 -2.79 4.46
C THR A 71 10.33 -3.70 3.29
N PHE A 72 9.71 -3.13 2.26
CA PHE A 72 9.36 -3.87 1.05
C PHE A 72 9.46 -2.94 -0.15
N HIS A 73 10.20 -3.39 -1.17
CA HIS A 73 10.43 -2.63 -2.39
C HIS A 73 9.53 -3.14 -3.52
N VAL A 74 8.88 -2.22 -4.22
CA VAL A 74 8.00 -2.52 -5.36
C VAL A 74 8.58 -1.89 -6.61
N GLU A 75 9.04 -2.75 -7.52
CA GLU A 75 9.53 -2.33 -8.84
C GLU A 75 8.35 -1.98 -9.76
N PRO A 76 8.54 -1.09 -10.75
CA PRO A 76 7.53 -0.87 -11.78
C PRO A 76 7.13 -2.20 -12.44
N GLY A 77 5.83 -2.38 -12.68
CA GLY A 77 5.29 -3.59 -13.29
C GLY A 77 5.06 -4.75 -12.33
N SER A 78 5.50 -4.64 -11.07
CA SER A 78 5.34 -5.73 -10.10
C SER A 78 3.94 -5.73 -9.52
N ILE A 79 3.25 -6.86 -9.63
CA ILE A 79 1.92 -7.07 -9.07
C ILE A 79 2.04 -7.19 -7.55
N HIS A 80 1.21 -6.45 -6.82
CA HIS A 80 1.23 -6.48 -5.36
C HIS A 80 -0.11 -6.04 -4.77
N ARG A 81 -0.33 -6.41 -3.52
CA ARG A 81 -1.50 -6.02 -2.74
C ARG A 81 -1.11 -5.93 -1.28
N PHE A 82 -1.44 -4.83 -0.63
CA PHE A 82 -1.20 -4.62 0.80
C PHE A 82 -2.49 -4.74 1.58
N GLY A 83 -2.41 -5.30 2.79
CA GLY A 83 -3.57 -5.41 3.65
C GLY A 83 -3.20 -5.42 5.12
N SER A 84 -4.23 -5.28 5.96
CA SER A 84 -4.13 -5.36 7.41
C SER A 84 -4.81 -6.63 7.91
N PRO A 85 -4.19 -7.39 8.82
CA PRO A 85 -4.82 -8.58 9.38
C PRO A 85 -6.15 -8.25 10.07
N LYS A 86 -7.05 -9.20 10.10
CA LYS A 86 -8.28 -9.10 10.90
C LYS A 86 -7.90 -8.96 12.37
N GLY A 87 -8.68 -8.21 13.13
CA GLY A 87 -8.45 -8.00 14.55
C GLY A 87 -8.69 -6.55 14.96
N ASN A 88 -7.98 -6.09 15.98
CA ASN A 88 -8.16 -4.77 16.57
C ASN A 88 -7.05 -3.78 16.22
N GLN A 89 -6.00 -4.25 15.56
CA GLN A 89 -4.82 -3.45 15.25
C GLN A 89 -4.85 -3.01 13.79
N LEU A 90 -4.82 -1.70 13.55
CA LEU A 90 -4.62 -1.18 12.20
C LEU A 90 -3.17 -1.32 11.78
N THR A 91 -2.92 -1.15 10.47
CA THR A 91 -1.57 -1.18 9.90
C THR A 91 -1.25 0.20 9.34
N ARG A 92 -0.07 0.72 9.67
CA ARG A 92 0.44 1.96 9.08
C ARG A 92 1.74 1.71 8.35
N LEU A 93 1.83 2.27 7.15
CA LEU A 93 3.00 2.21 6.29
C LEU A 93 3.50 3.62 6.00
N ILE A 94 4.82 3.77 5.92
CA ILE A 94 5.41 4.94 5.25
C ILE A 94 5.75 4.48 3.84
N GLU A 95 5.30 5.23 2.84
CA GLU A 95 5.67 5.01 1.44
C GLU A 95 6.53 6.15 0.96
N VAL A 96 7.67 5.84 0.33
CA VAL A 96 8.41 6.78 -0.50
C VAL A 96 8.40 6.25 -1.92
N SER A 97 8.16 7.12 -2.89
CA SER A 97 8.01 6.68 -4.27
C SER A 97 8.42 7.77 -5.24
N SER A 98 8.56 7.38 -6.50
CA SER A 98 8.61 8.32 -7.61
C SER A 98 7.27 9.05 -7.73
N PRO A 99 7.19 10.18 -8.47
CA PRO A 99 6.07 11.11 -8.31
C PRO A 99 4.78 10.77 -9.05
N GLU A 100 4.68 9.62 -9.74
CA GLU A 100 3.53 9.23 -10.54
C GLU A 100 2.35 8.83 -9.64
N ILE A 101 1.69 9.82 -9.02
CA ILE A 101 0.68 9.61 -7.98
C ILE A 101 -0.55 8.82 -8.44
N ASP A 102 -0.95 9.00 -9.70
CA ASP A 102 -2.15 8.36 -10.27
C ASP A 102 -1.84 7.11 -11.10
N ASP A 103 -0.59 6.66 -11.10
CA ASP A 103 -0.15 5.50 -11.87
C ASP A 103 -0.51 4.22 -11.13
N VAL A 104 -1.73 3.76 -11.31
CA VAL A 104 -2.19 2.50 -10.75
C VAL A 104 -3.12 1.78 -11.72
N ILE A 105 -2.84 0.49 -11.95
CA ILE A 105 -3.72 -0.40 -12.71
C ILE A 105 -4.23 -1.46 -11.75
N ARG A 106 -5.56 -1.44 -11.50
CA ARG A 106 -6.20 -2.36 -10.57
C ARG A 106 -6.65 -3.62 -11.30
N LEU A 107 -6.19 -4.77 -10.81
CA LEU A 107 -6.54 -6.08 -11.36
C LEU A 107 -7.73 -6.69 -10.63
N LYS A 108 -7.78 -6.56 -9.31
CA LYS A 108 -8.88 -7.00 -8.45
C LYS A 108 -9.07 -6.00 -7.33
N ASP A 109 -10.30 -5.73 -6.97
CA ASP A 109 -10.63 -4.77 -5.93
C ASP A 109 -11.84 -5.29 -5.13
N ASP A 110 -11.73 -5.30 -3.81
CA ASP A 110 -12.84 -5.72 -2.93
C ASP A 110 -13.96 -4.67 -2.90
N TYR A 111 -13.72 -3.48 -3.41
CA TYR A 111 -14.64 -2.34 -3.30
C TYR A 111 -15.11 -1.91 -4.68
N LYS A 112 -16.36 -1.41 -4.70
CA LYS A 112 -16.88 -0.77 -5.91
C LYS A 112 -16.44 0.69 -5.90
N ARG A 113 -15.83 1.12 -6.99
CA ARG A 113 -15.43 2.52 -7.14
C ARG A 113 -15.31 2.97 -8.61
#